data_32ba18013c1881fa92f31ab7aea000d3
#
_entry.id   32ba18013c1881fa92f31ab7aea000d3
#
_cell.length_a   1.000
_cell.length_b   1.000
_cell.length_c   1.000
_cell.angle_alpha   90.00
_cell.angle_beta   90.00
_cell.angle_gamma   90.00
#
_symmetry.space_group_name_H-M   'P 1'
#
loop_
_entity.id
_entity.type
_entity.pdbx_description
1 polymer ?
#
loop_
_entity_poly.entity_id
_entity_poly.type
_entity_poly.pdbx_seq_one_letter_code
_entity_poly.pdbx_strand_id
1 'polypeptide(L)'
;MRNKIIKGLVSVFLILGIFCCSKKEEKKSEEKVIKMGFVPLKNSEQLVEDVKPIADYLSQKMGVKVEAFTASNYIGVVEGIGSGSVDFGIIPPFSAVLAQKQSNAQPLLTSKGKTGKSGYTAELYVRKDSGIKSLEDVKGKKVAFVDPSSSSGYIYPGAMLVKAGINLDKDISYQFSGGHDKSLQLLLNKDVDVIATFDGVEERYAKDFPAALTDIEKLASSDTIPGIMVTASSKMDKDLQEKLKQALLDMDKDPKMKELFTKMFSITGFEEVDQTAYNKVEETAKVMNVDLDKVK
;
A
#
# COMPACT_ATOMS: atom_id res chain seq x y z
N MET A 1 -60.65 20.65 69.68
CA MET A 1 -62.07 20.77 69.27
C MET A 1 -62.21 20.20 67.87
N ARG A 2 -62.92 19.14 67.85
CA ARG A 2 -64.02 18.75 66.99
C ARG A 2 -63.62 18.46 65.52
N ASN A 3 -63.68 17.21 65.28
CA ASN A 3 -64.77 16.32 64.79
C ASN A 3 -64.84 16.24 63.25
N LYS A 4 -64.58 15.00 62.80
CA LYS A 4 -65.56 14.08 62.13
C LYS A 4 -65.82 14.47 60.65
N ILE A 5 -65.95 13.60 59.68
CA ILE A 5 -66.66 12.33 59.52
C ILE A 5 -66.24 11.69 58.15
N ILE A 6 -65.89 10.46 58.13
CA ILE A 6 -66.16 9.28 57.35
C ILE A 6 -67.12 9.44 56.16
N LYS A 7 -66.71 8.88 55.00
CA LYS A 7 -67.49 8.03 54.07
C LYS A 7 -66.59 7.84 52.84
N GLY A 8 -66.04 6.74 52.44
CA GLY A 8 -66.63 5.46 52.12
C GLY A 8 -67.13 5.48 50.67
N LEU A 9 -66.32 5.12 49.70
CA LEU A 9 -66.82 4.65 48.41
C LEU A 9 -65.85 3.66 47.76
N VAL A 10 -66.41 2.52 47.47
CA VAL A 10 -65.88 1.39 46.70
C VAL A 10 -65.46 1.86 45.32
N SER A 11 -64.29 1.51 44.88
CA SER A 11 -63.84 1.68 43.51
C SER A 11 -63.35 0.40 42.93
N VAL A 12 -64.02 0.05 41.90
CA VAL A 12 -63.83 -1.06 40.98
C VAL A 12 -62.44 -1.06 40.42
N PHE A 13 -61.74 -2.18 40.57
CA PHE A 13 -60.47 -2.45 39.85
C PHE A 13 -60.77 -2.75 38.40
N LEU A 14 -60.44 -1.78 37.52
CA LEU A 14 -60.32 -2.00 36.07
C LEU A 14 -58.89 -2.40 35.79
N ILE A 15 -58.67 -3.70 35.56
CA ILE A 15 -57.39 -4.22 35.07
C ILE A 15 -57.31 -3.89 33.58
N LEU A 16 -56.61 -2.79 33.22
CA LEU A 16 -56.18 -2.53 31.88
C LEU A 16 -54.86 -3.33 31.67
N GLY A 17 -54.97 -4.43 30.94
CA GLY A 17 -53.83 -5.17 30.43
C GLY A 17 -53.00 -4.33 29.46
N ILE A 18 -51.87 -3.83 29.92
CA ILE A 18 -50.87 -3.22 29.06
C ILE A 18 -50.15 -4.37 28.32
N PHE A 19 -50.61 -4.64 27.10
CA PHE A 19 -49.87 -5.42 26.13
C PHE A 19 -48.65 -4.60 25.77
N CYS A 20 -47.54 -4.82 26.51
CA CYS A 20 -46.21 -4.30 26.14
C CYS A 20 -45.72 -5.11 24.94
N CYS A 21 -46.07 -4.67 23.71
CA CYS A 21 -45.37 -5.10 22.51
C CYS A 21 -43.92 -4.63 22.62
N SER A 22 -43.09 -5.50 23.17
CA SER A 22 -41.62 -5.38 23.07
C SER A 22 -41.26 -5.47 21.58
N LYS A 23 -41.21 -4.34 20.87
CA LYS A 23 -40.46 -4.25 19.63
C LYS A 23 -39.02 -4.57 20.01
N LYS A 24 -38.56 -5.78 19.68
CA LYS A 24 -37.13 -6.02 19.53
C LYS A 24 -36.62 -5.01 18.51
N GLU A 25 -35.95 -3.98 18.98
CA GLU A 25 -35.06 -3.22 18.13
C GLU A 25 -34.01 -4.22 17.62
N GLU A 26 -34.16 -4.65 16.39
CA GLU A 26 -33.08 -5.27 15.66
C GLU A 26 -31.95 -4.22 15.66
N LYS A 27 -30.93 -4.43 16.51
CA LYS A 27 -29.66 -3.76 16.37
C LYS A 27 -29.22 -4.04 14.93
N LYS A 28 -29.36 -3.05 14.06
CA LYS A 28 -28.72 -3.03 12.75
C LYS A 28 -27.25 -3.31 13.05
N SER A 29 -26.78 -4.53 12.81
CA SER A 29 -25.35 -4.82 12.89
C SER A 29 -24.69 -3.83 11.95
N GLU A 30 -23.82 -2.98 12.47
CA GLU A 30 -22.99 -2.14 11.62
C GLU A 30 -22.31 -3.08 10.63
N GLU A 31 -22.55 -2.85 9.35
CA GLU A 31 -21.98 -3.67 8.28
C GLU A 31 -20.45 -3.56 8.40
N LYS A 32 -19.79 -4.68 8.66
CA LYS A 32 -18.33 -4.70 8.82
C LYS A 32 -17.70 -4.28 7.50
N VAL A 33 -16.98 -3.16 7.50
CA VAL A 33 -16.24 -2.64 6.35
C VAL A 33 -14.77 -2.97 6.53
N ILE A 34 -14.17 -3.59 5.53
CA ILE A 34 -12.74 -3.90 5.45
C ILE A 34 -12.04 -2.85 4.60
N LYS A 35 -11.02 -2.21 5.13
CA LYS A 35 -10.22 -1.20 4.43
C LYS A 35 -8.99 -1.83 3.78
N MET A 36 -8.92 -1.71 2.47
CA MET A 36 -7.83 -2.14 1.60
C MET A 36 -6.90 -0.96 1.31
N GLY A 37 -5.68 -1.01 1.82
CA GLY A 37 -4.68 0.06 1.69
C GLY A 37 -3.80 -0.05 0.45
N PHE A 38 -3.51 1.10 -0.17
CA PHE A 38 -2.52 1.24 -1.24
C PHE A 38 -1.60 2.41 -0.92
N VAL A 39 -0.32 2.27 -1.27
CA VAL A 39 0.61 3.41 -1.27
C VAL A 39 0.24 4.40 -2.39
N PRO A 40 0.49 5.71 -2.25
CA PRO A 40 0.16 6.69 -3.28
C PRO A 40 1.02 6.46 -4.53
N LEU A 41 0.40 6.00 -5.61
CA LEU A 41 1.03 5.81 -6.92
C LEU A 41 0.78 6.99 -7.85
N LYS A 42 -0.30 7.74 -7.63
CA LYS A 42 -0.74 8.92 -8.35
C LYS A 42 -1.71 9.72 -7.47
N ASN A 43 -2.45 10.66 -8.04
CA ASN A 43 -3.49 11.39 -7.31
C ASN A 43 -4.38 10.42 -6.51
N SER A 44 -4.53 10.69 -5.21
CA SER A 44 -5.17 9.78 -4.24
C SER A 44 -6.64 9.50 -4.58
N GLU A 45 -7.40 10.51 -5.01
CA GLU A 45 -8.81 10.34 -5.38
C GLU A 45 -8.95 9.45 -6.61
N GLN A 46 -8.15 9.73 -7.64
CA GLN A 46 -8.14 8.93 -8.85
C GLN A 46 -7.69 7.49 -8.59
N LEU A 47 -6.73 7.27 -7.68
CA LEU A 47 -6.29 5.91 -7.32
C LEU A 47 -7.43 5.13 -6.67
N VAL A 48 -8.15 5.72 -5.71
CA VAL A 48 -9.28 5.08 -5.02
C VAL A 48 -10.38 4.69 -6.02
N GLU A 49 -10.71 5.58 -6.97
CA GLU A 49 -11.69 5.29 -8.03
C GLU A 49 -11.23 4.16 -8.95
N ASP A 50 -9.96 4.18 -9.36
CA ASP A 50 -9.42 3.18 -10.29
C ASP A 50 -9.34 1.77 -9.66
N VAL A 51 -9.13 1.65 -8.35
CA VAL A 51 -9.09 0.36 -7.63
C VAL A 51 -10.45 -0.10 -7.12
N LYS A 52 -11.51 0.71 -7.27
CA LYS A 52 -12.85 0.35 -6.85
C LYS A 52 -13.33 -1.01 -7.41
N PRO A 53 -13.10 -1.38 -8.69
CA PRO A 53 -13.49 -2.70 -9.19
C PRO A 53 -12.78 -3.85 -8.46
N ILE A 54 -11.57 -3.64 -7.94
CA ILE A 54 -10.85 -4.62 -7.10
C ILE A 54 -11.56 -4.76 -5.76
N ALA A 55 -11.93 -3.64 -5.13
CA ALA A 55 -12.67 -3.65 -3.87
C ALA A 55 -14.03 -4.34 -4.01
N ASP A 56 -14.75 -4.08 -5.11
CA ASP A 56 -16.03 -4.72 -5.41
C ASP A 56 -15.88 -6.25 -5.61
N TYR A 57 -14.84 -6.68 -6.36
CA TYR A 57 -14.51 -8.10 -6.53
C TYR A 57 -14.21 -8.79 -5.19
N LEU A 58 -13.35 -8.17 -4.37
CA LEU A 58 -13.01 -8.71 -3.05
C LEU A 58 -14.22 -8.72 -2.12
N SER A 59 -15.09 -7.70 -2.18
CA SER A 59 -16.33 -7.67 -1.40
C SER A 59 -17.22 -8.86 -1.72
N GLN A 60 -17.39 -9.18 -3.00
CA GLN A 60 -18.16 -10.33 -3.46
C GLN A 60 -17.55 -11.66 -2.98
N LYS A 61 -16.22 -11.82 -3.10
CA LYS A 61 -15.53 -13.06 -2.73
C LYS A 61 -15.45 -13.28 -1.23
N MET A 62 -15.26 -12.22 -0.47
CA MET A 62 -15.11 -12.31 0.99
C MET A 62 -16.46 -12.27 1.74
N GLY A 63 -17.53 -11.81 1.10
CA GLY A 63 -18.86 -11.67 1.71
C GLY A 63 -18.94 -10.55 2.76
N VAL A 64 -18.06 -9.54 2.65
CA VAL A 64 -18.05 -8.32 3.48
C VAL A 64 -17.71 -7.13 2.59
N LYS A 65 -18.15 -5.94 2.96
CA LYS A 65 -17.81 -4.73 2.21
C LYS A 65 -16.32 -4.43 2.30
N VAL A 66 -15.65 -4.23 1.16
CA VAL A 66 -14.26 -3.80 1.06
C VAL A 66 -14.23 -2.39 0.47
N GLU A 67 -13.49 -1.49 1.08
CA GLU A 67 -13.28 -0.13 0.60
C GLU A 67 -11.79 0.15 0.40
N ALA A 68 -11.46 0.83 -0.70
CA ALA A 68 -10.10 1.25 -0.98
C ALA A 68 -9.71 2.46 -0.13
N PHE A 69 -8.48 2.46 0.34
CA PHE A 69 -7.87 3.53 1.11
C PHE A 69 -6.46 3.84 0.61
N THR A 70 -6.08 5.09 0.61
CA THR A 70 -4.69 5.53 0.44
C THR A 70 -4.38 6.64 1.43
N ALA A 71 -3.11 6.74 1.85
CA ALA A 71 -2.61 7.83 2.69
C ALA A 71 -1.86 8.86 1.85
N SER A 72 -1.42 9.95 2.47
CA SER A 72 -0.62 11.00 1.82
C SER A 72 0.79 10.52 1.44
N ASN A 73 1.31 9.49 2.12
CA ASN A 73 2.61 8.88 1.93
C ASN A 73 2.57 7.37 2.23
N TYR A 74 3.66 6.66 1.95
CA TYR A 74 3.78 5.22 2.15
C TYR A 74 3.70 4.83 3.63
N ILE A 75 4.35 5.59 4.49
CA ILE A 75 4.38 5.34 5.94
C ILE A 75 2.96 5.41 6.54
N GLY A 76 2.12 6.34 6.10
CA GLY A 76 0.74 6.42 6.57
C GLY A 76 -0.08 5.15 6.31
N VAL A 77 0.23 4.40 5.24
CA VAL A 77 -0.40 3.09 4.98
C VAL A 77 0.15 2.03 5.94
N VAL A 78 1.47 2.02 6.19
CA VAL A 78 2.12 1.12 7.17
C VAL A 78 1.55 1.32 8.57
N GLU A 79 1.45 2.58 9.02
CA GLU A 79 0.85 2.95 10.31
C GLU A 79 -0.64 2.57 10.38
N GLY A 80 -1.38 2.76 9.28
CA GLY A 80 -2.77 2.35 9.15
C GLY A 80 -2.95 0.85 9.37
N ILE A 81 -2.10 0.02 8.75
CA ILE A 81 -2.08 -1.44 8.96
C ILE A 81 -1.72 -1.77 10.40
N GLY A 82 -0.72 -1.10 10.96
CA GLY A 82 -0.28 -1.30 12.34
C GLY A 82 -1.34 -0.97 13.38
N SER A 83 -2.03 0.14 13.22
CA SER A 83 -3.13 0.56 14.10
C SER A 83 -4.41 -0.25 13.91
N GLY A 84 -4.55 -0.96 12.78
CA GLY A 84 -5.77 -1.67 12.39
C GLY A 84 -6.85 -0.72 11.83
N SER A 85 -6.50 0.53 11.51
CA SER A 85 -7.39 1.44 10.77
C SER A 85 -7.43 1.09 9.27
N VAL A 86 -6.45 0.32 8.80
CA VAL A 86 -6.40 -0.37 7.51
C VAL A 86 -6.28 -1.86 7.80
N ASP A 87 -7.20 -2.68 7.28
CA ASP A 87 -7.24 -4.11 7.58
C ASP A 87 -6.16 -4.89 6.83
N PHE A 88 -5.90 -4.52 5.58
CA PHE A 88 -4.79 -5.07 4.79
C PHE A 88 -4.32 -4.08 3.73
N GLY A 89 -3.09 -4.24 3.27
CA GLY A 89 -2.51 -3.42 2.20
C GLY A 89 -1.90 -4.27 1.09
N ILE A 90 -1.94 -3.73 -0.14
CA ILE A 90 -1.16 -4.22 -1.28
C ILE A 90 -0.01 -3.22 -1.43
N ILE A 91 1.12 -3.54 -0.82
CA ILE A 91 2.20 -2.60 -0.53
C ILE A 91 3.58 -3.13 -0.95
N PRO A 92 4.57 -2.25 -1.18
CA PRO A 92 5.94 -2.67 -1.50
C PRO A 92 6.55 -3.56 -0.42
N PRO A 93 7.46 -4.50 -0.77
CA PRO A 93 8.00 -5.45 0.21
C PRO A 93 8.72 -4.79 1.38
N PHE A 94 9.40 -3.66 1.22
CA PHE A 94 10.02 -2.97 2.35
C PHE A 94 8.98 -2.33 3.28
N SER A 95 7.92 -1.73 2.74
CA SER A 95 6.78 -1.26 3.56
C SER A 95 6.14 -2.42 4.35
N ALA A 96 6.06 -3.62 3.75
CA ALA A 96 5.55 -4.81 4.43
C ALA A 96 6.50 -5.30 5.54
N VAL A 97 7.82 -5.25 5.33
CA VAL A 97 8.82 -5.50 6.38
C VAL A 97 8.65 -4.55 7.55
N LEU A 98 8.48 -3.26 7.29
CA LEU A 98 8.22 -2.26 8.35
C LEU A 98 6.94 -2.58 9.12
N ALA A 99 5.82 -2.86 8.43
CA ALA A 99 4.56 -3.22 9.06
C ALA A 99 4.69 -4.48 9.94
N GLN A 100 5.42 -5.50 9.47
CA GLN A 100 5.69 -6.69 10.25
C GLN A 100 6.53 -6.39 11.49
N LYS A 101 7.64 -5.67 11.34
CA LYS A 101 8.54 -5.36 12.48
C LYS A 101 7.87 -4.47 13.52
N GLN A 102 7.19 -3.41 13.09
CA GLN A 102 6.63 -2.40 13.98
C GLN A 102 5.29 -2.81 14.61
N SER A 103 4.52 -3.72 13.99
CA SER A 103 3.15 -4.02 14.43
C SER A 103 2.71 -5.49 14.31
N ASN A 104 3.64 -6.40 14.02
CA ASN A 104 3.35 -7.82 13.78
C ASN A 104 2.31 -8.05 12.65
N ALA A 105 2.24 -7.15 11.67
CA ALA A 105 1.42 -7.35 10.49
C ALA A 105 1.83 -8.66 9.77
N GLN A 106 0.86 -9.31 9.11
CA GLN A 106 1.03 -10.65 8.55
C GLN A 106 1.17 -10.56 7.02
N PRO A 107 2.34 -10.87 6.43
CA PRO A 107 2.45 -11.03 4.99
C PRO A 107 1.68 -12.29 4.57
N LEU A 108 0.69 -12.13 3.70
CA LEU A 108 -0.19 -13.22 3.27
C LEU A 108 0.23 -13.79 1.92
N LEU A 109 0.48 -12.92 0.95
CA LEU A 109 0.80 -13.29 -0.43
C LEU A 109 1.84 -12.33 -1.02
N THR A 110 2.54 -12.79 -2.06
CA THR A 110 3.38 -11.97 -2.93
C THR A 110 2.83 -11.97 -4.36
N SER A 111 3.03 -10.87 -5.08
CA SER A 111 2.57 -10.76 -6.47
C SER A 111 3.52 -11.41 -7.45
N LYS A 112 2.97 -11.92 -8.57
CA LYS A 112 3.69 -12.30 -9.78
C LYS A 112 3.70 -11.14 -10.75
N GLY A 113 4.86 -10.86 -11.34
CA GLY A 113 5.02 -9.83 -12.37
C GLY A 113 4.72 -10.33 -13.78
N LYS A 114 5.03 -9.51 -14.80
CA LYS A 114 4.77 -9.80 -16.23
C LYS A 114 5.39 -11.12 -16.70
N THR A 115 6.49 -11.59 -16.10
CA THR A 115 7.13 -12.86 -16.43
C THR A 115 6.43 -14.10 -15.83
N GLY A 116 5.38 -13.91 -15.03
CA GLY A 116 4.72 -14.95 -14.26
C GLY A 116 5.48 -15.38 -12.99
N LYS A 117 6.63 -14.77 -12.71
CA LYS A 117 7.42 -15.00 -11.49
C LYS A 117 7.29 -13.81 -10.55
N SER A 118 7.48 -14.04 -9.26
CA SER A 118 7.59 -12.96 -8.29
C SER A 118 8.88 -12.18 -8.50
N GLY A 119 8.77 -10.84 -8.42
CA GLY A 119 9.89 -9.93 -8.46
C GLY A 119 9.84 -8.91 -9.58
N TYR A 120 10.57 -7.83 -9.36
CA TYR A 120 10.78 -6.70 -10.27
C TYR A 120 12.13 -6.04 -9.93
N THR A 121 12.54 -5.00 -10.65
CA THR A 121 13.78 -4.28 -10.36
C THR A 121 13.51 -2.82 -10.01
N ALA A 122 14.40 -2.23 -9.22
CA ALA A 122 14.53 -0.79 -9.14
C ALA A 122 15.48 -0.32 -10.23
N GLU A 123 15.18 0.85 -10.76
CA GLU A 123 15.96 1.49 -11.80
C GLU A 123 16.38 2.89 -11.36
N LEU A 124 17.58 3.29 -11.71
CA LEU A 124 18.00 4.69 -11.76
C LEU A 124 17.83 5.19 -13.18
N TYR A 125 17.09 6.27 -13.35
CA TYR A 125 16.91 6.94 -14.64
C TYR A 125 17.55 8.32 -14.62
N VAL A 126 18.07 8.71 -15.78
CA VAL A 126 18.65 10.02 -16.07
C VAL A 126 18.07 10.54 -17.37
N ARG A 127 18.19 11.85 -17.62
CA ARG A 127 17.89 12.38 -18.96
C ARG A 127 19.04 12.01 -19.92
N LYS A 128 18.70 11.74 -21.18
CA LYS A 128 19.67 11.44 -22.22
C LYS A 128 20.67 12.60 -22.45
N ASP A 129 20.24 13.84 -22.21
CA ASP A 129 21.05 15.06 -22.32
C ASP A 129 21.90 15.38 -21.07
N SER A 130 21.85 14.55 -20.01
CA SER A 130 22.48 14.85 -18.72
C SER A 130 24.00 14.68 -18.72
N GLY A 131 24.55 13.88 -19.63
CA GLY A 131 25.96 13.47 -19.62
C GLY A 131 26.33 12.45 -18.54
N ILE A 132 25.36 11.99 -17.70
CA ILE A 132 25.56 10.95 -16.68
C ILE A 132 25.53 9.58 -17.38
N LYS A 133 26.59 8.78 -17.24
CA LYS A 133 26.73 7.49 -17.94
C LYS A 133 27.07 6.32 -17.02
N SER A 134 27.45 6.61 -15.79
CA SER A 134 27.82 5.59 -14.78
C SER A 134 27.28 5.96 -13.40
N LEU A 135 27.31 5.02 -12.45
CA LEU A 135 26.94 5.29 -11.07
C LEU A 135 27.87 6.31 -10.42
N GLU A 136 29.15 6.32 -10.79
CA GLU A 136 30.16 7.26 -10.28
C GLU A 136 29.81 8.71 -10.65
N ASP A 137 29.18 8.94 -11.81
CA ASP A 137 28.75 10.26 -12.28
C ASP A 137 27.59 10.83 -11.44
N VAL A 138 26.95 10.02 -10.59
CA VAL A 138 25.90 10.46 -9.67
C VAL A 138 26.46 11.30 -8.52
N LYS A 139 27.77 11.25 -8.24
CA LYS A 139 28.40 12.12 -7.24
C LYS A 139 28.22 13.59 -7.60
N GLY A 140 27.82 14.38 -6.62
CA GLY A 140 27.53 15.80 -6.77
C GLY A 140 26.18 16.13 -7.44
N LYS A 141 25.36 15.12 -7.76
CA LYS A 141 24.07 15.30 -8.44
C LYS A 141 22.90 15.40 -7.47
N LYS A 142 21.78 15.91 -8.00
CA LYS A 142 20.49 15.95 -7.33
C LYS A 142 19.72 14.68 -7.65
N VAL A 143 19.32 13.94 -6.63
CA VAL A 143 18.59 12.66 -6.76
C VAL A 143 17.18 12.80 -6.18
N ALA A 144 16.17 12.36 -6.90
CA ALA A 144 14.85 12.18 -6.29
C ALA A 144 14.63 10.70 -5.96
N PHE A 145 14.47 10.43 -4.67
CA PHE A 145 13.88 9.21 -4.16
C PHE A 145 12.36 9.37 -4.01
N VAL A 146 11.63 8.27 -3.85
CA VAL A 146 10.17 8.33 -3.77
C VAL A 146 9.68 8.55 -2.34
N ASP A 147 10.07 7.67 -1.43
CA ASP A 147 9.61 7.64 -0.03
C ASP A 147 10.57 6.79 0.79
N PRO A 148 10.84 7.11 2.06
CA PRO A 148 11.75 6.35 2.93
C PRO A 148 11.39 4.86 3.05
N SER A 149 10.13 4.48 2.88
CA SER A 149 9.66 3.10 2.94
C SER A 149 9.45 2.44 1.58
N SER A 150 9.82 3.10 0.48
CA SER A 150 9.72 2.55 -0.87
C SER A 150 10.87 1.60 -1.18
N SER A 151 10.55 0.37 -1.63
CA SER A 151 11.56 -0.60 -2.07
C SER A 151 12.33 -0.12 -3.30
N SER A 152 11.62 0.14 -4.41
CA SER A 152 12.24 0.54 -5.69
C SER A 152 12.54 2.04 -5.79
N GLY A 153 11.87 2.85 -4.97
CA GLY A 153 12.09 4.29 -4.98
C GLY A 153 13.13 4.78 -3.99
N TYR A 154 13.68 3.91 -3.12
CA TYR A 154 14.69 4.31 -2.13
C TYR A 154 15.63 3.19 -1.71
N ILE A 155 15.12 2.11 -1.10
CA ILE A 155 15.97 1.12 -0.42
C ILE A 155 16.92 0.41 -1.38
N TYR A 156 16.42 -0.16 -2.46
CA TYR A 156 17.26 -0.89 -3.42
C TYR A 156 18.18 0.02 -4.24
N PRO A 157 17.70 1.14 -4.81
CA PRO A 157 18.57 2.06 -5.53
C PRO A 157 19.57 2.78 -4.61
N GLY A 158 19.19 3.11 -3.38
CA GLY A 158 20.11 3.65 -2.39
C GLY A 158 21.21 2.65 -2.02
N ALA A 159 20.85 1.38 -1.77
CA ALA A 159 21.83 0.32 -1.52
C ALA A 159 22.77 0.10 -2.73
N MET A 160 22.27 0.25 -3.95
CA MET A 160 23.07 0.18 -5.17
C MET A 160 24.09 1.31 -5.22
N LEU A 161 23.70 2.55 -4.91
CA LEU A 161 24.60 3.70 -4.82
C LEU A 161 25.64 3.52 -3.70
N VAL A 162 25.24 3.04 -2.51
CA VAL A 162 26.17 2.76 -1.40
C VAL A 162 27.18 1.69 -1.77
N LYS A 163 26.76 0.59 -2.43
CA LYS A 163 27.65 -0.46 -2.93
C LYS A 163 28.63 0.07 -3.99
N ALA A 164 28.26 1.08 -4.77
CA ALA A 164 29.13 1.78 -5.72
C ALA A 164 30.06 2.81 -5.06
N GLY A 165 30.10 2.87 -3.72
CA GLY A 165 30.97 3.78 -2.97
C GLY A 165 30.48 5.22 -2.90
N ILE A 166 29.17 5.45 -3.06
CA ILE A 166 28.52 6.76 -2.92
C ILE A 166 27.93 6.87 -1.54
N ASN A 167 28.37 7.85 -0.77
CA ASN A 167 27.75 8.21 0.50
C ASN A 167 26.57 9.13 0.24
N LEU A 168 25.34 8.68 0.56
CA LEU A 168 24.12 9.43 0.24
C LEU A 168 24.05 10.79 0.92
N ASP A 169 24.61 10.92 2.13
CA ASP A 169 24.54 12.17 2.91
C ASP A 169 25.65 13.17 2.52
N LYS A 170 26.72 12.71 1.85
CA LYS A 170 27.90 13.55 1.57
C LYS A 170 28.13 13.78 0.08
N ASP A 171 27.84 12.75 -0.74
CA ASP A 171 28.23 12.74 -2.14
C ASP A 171 27.11 13.14 -3.09
N ILE A 172 25.86 13.22 -2.61
CA ILE A 172 24.69 13.65 -3.40
C ILE A 172 23.82 14.60 -2.61
N SER A 173 22.96 15.33 -3.31
CA SER A 173 21.81 16.02 -2.70
C SER A 173 20.56 15.24 -3.06
N TYR A 174 19.72 14.87 -2.09
CA TYR A 174 18.50 14.16 -2.42
C TYR A 174 17.26 14.70 -1.72
N GLN A 175 16.11 14.39 -2.31
CA GLN A 175 14.79 14.68 -1.76
C GLN A 175 13.83 13.52 -2.00
N PHE A 176 12.79 13.43 -1.18
CA PHE A 176 11.69 12.51 -1.41
C PHE A 176 10.57 13.21 -2.18
N SER A 177 10.21 12.64 -3.35
CA SER A 177 9.18 13.21 -4.23
C SER A 177 7.74 12.89 -3.77
N GLY A 178 7.57 11.82 -2.99
CA GLY A 178 6.29 11.30 -2.52
C GLY A 178 5.51 10.47 -3.56
N GLY A 179 6.08 10.21 -4.75
CA GLY A 179 5.45 9.39 -5.79
C GLY A 179 6.36 9.18 -6.99
N HIS A 180 6.20 8.05 -7.69
CA HIS A 180 6.99 7.74 -8.88
C HIS A 180 6.69 8.68 -10.05
N ASP A 181 5.44 9.08 -10.23
CA ASP A 181 4.99 10.09 -11.18
C ASP A 181 5.63 11.45 -10.90
N LYS A 182 5.70 11.84 -9.63
CA LYS A 182 6.35 13.10 -9.21
C LYS A 182 7.86 13.05 -9.43
N SER A 183 8.52 11.91 -9.15
CA SER A 183 9.95 11.74 -9.48
C SER A 183 10.19 11.94 -10.97
N LEU A 184 9.35 11.32 -11.81
CA LEU A 184 9.45 11.46 -13.28
C LEU A 184 9.25 12.91 -13.73
N GLN A 185 8.28 13.61 -13.16
CA GLN A 185 8.05 15.02 -13.42
C GLN A 185 9.27 15.88 -13.07
N LEU A 186 9.88 15.67 -11.88
CA LEU A 186 11.08 16.40 -11.46
C LEU A 186 12.26 16.16 -12.42
N LEU A 187 12.44 14.93 -12.91
CA LEU A 187 13.50 14.62 -13.87
C LEU A 187 13.29 15.33 -15.21
N LEU A 188 12.07 15.25 -15.76
CA LEU A 188 11.71 15.88 -17.04
C LEU A 188 11.79 17.41 -16.97
N ASN A 189 11.42 18.01 -15.84
CA ASN A 189 11.54 19.44 -15.59
C ASN A 189 12.99 19.92 -15.34
N LYS A 190 13.96 19.00 -15.23
CA LYS A 190 15.37 19.29 -14.87
C LYS A 190 15.57 19.82 -13.44
N ASP A 191 14.62 19.57 -12.54
CA ASP A 191 14.73 19.91 -11.11
C ASP A 191 15.71 18.98 -10.38
N VAL A 192 15.83 17.72 -10.87
CA VAL A 192 16.79 16.72 -10.43
C VAL A 192 17.51 16.10 -11.62
N ASP A 193 18.64 15.47 -11.35
CA ASP A 193 19.51 14.84 -12.35
C ASP A 193 19.24 13.35 -12.51
N VAL A 194 18.86 12.69 -11.40
CA VAL A 194 18.66 11.24 -11.29
C VAL A 194 17.36 10.97 -10.53
N ILE A 195 16.60 9.98 -10.95
CA ILE A 195 15.48 9.46 -10.18
C ILE A 195 15.65 7.98 -9.90
N ALA A 196 15.13 7.55 -8.75
CA ALA A 196 15.01 6.15 -8.37
C ALA A 196 13.53 5.72 -8.52
N THR A 197 13.30 4.62 -9.24
CA THR A 197 11.95 4.16 -9.51
C THR A 197 11.92 2.66 -9.84
N PHE A 198 10.80 2.15 -10.34
CA PHE A 198 10.63 0.77 -10.79
C PHE A 198 10.85 0.64 -12.30
N ASP A 199 11.16 -0.57 -12.76
CA ASP A 199 11.32 -0.93 -14.17
C ASP A 199 10.05 -0.62 -15.01
N GLY A 200 10.24 0.11 -16.12
CA GLY A 200 9.17 0.50 -17.03
C GLY A 200 8.30 1.66 -16.53
N VAL A 201 8.85 2.55 -15.72
CA VAL A 201 8.16 3.76 -15.25
C VAL A 201 7.74 4.65 -16.41
N GLU A 202 8.60 4.77 -17.45
CA GLU A 202 8.37 5.57 -18.66
C GLU A 202 7.15 5.07 -19.45
N GLU A 203 6.97 3.76 -19.56
CA GLU A 203 5.82 3.15 -20.22
C GLU A 203 4.54 3.31 -19.39
N ARG A 204 4.65 3.12 -18.07
CA ARG A 204 3.52 3.23 -17.16
C ARG A 204 2.88 4.60 -17.16
N TYR A 205 3.69 5.65 -17.20
CA TYR A 205 3.24 7.03 -17.17
C TYR A 205 3.28 7.73 -18.53
N ALA A 206 3.45 6.98 -19.63
CA ALA A 206 3.56 7.54 -21.00
C ALA A 206 2.37 8.44 -21.38
N LYS A 207 1.17 8.16 -20.87
CA LYS A 207 -0.02 8.97 -21.12
C LYS A 207 0.10 10.38 -20.52
N ASP A 208 0.64 10.47 -19.30
CA ASP A 208 0.75 11.72 -18.55
C ASP A 208 2.08 12.42 -18.84
N PHE A 209 3.13 11.66 -19.16
CA PHE A 209 4.49 12.13 -19.45
C PHE A 209 5.04 11.49 -20.74
N PRO A 210 4.53 11.81 -21.92
CA PRO A 210 4.97 11.18 -23.18
C PRO A 210 6.47 11.40 -23.47
N ALA A 211 7.06 12.50 -23.01
CA ALA A 211 8.48 12.78 -23.15
C ALA A 211 9.37 11.75 -22.40
N ALA A 212 8.85 11.02 -21.41
CA ALA A 212 9.60 9.98 -20.73
C ALA A 212 10.06 8.87 -21.68
N LEU A 213 9.26 8.56 -22.72
CA LEU A 213 9.62 7.52 -23.69
C LEU A 213 10.84 7.88 -24.55
N THR A 214 11.12 9.18 -24.71
CA THR A 214 12.18 9.68 -25.61
C THR A 214 13.36 10.32 -24.92
N ASP A 215 13.12 10.99 -23.77
CA ASP A 215 14.07 11.94 -23.19
C ASP A 215 14.87 11.37 -22.01
N ILE A 216 14.43 10.24 -21.44
CA ILE A 216 15.15 9.57 -20.36
C ILE A 216 15.77 8.25 -20.80
N GLU A 217 16.77 7.81 -20.05
CA GLU A 217 17.39 6.51 -20.23
C GLU A 217 17.70 5.87 -18.87
N LYS A 218 17.70 4.56 -18.85
CA LYS A 218 18.08 3.78 -17.70
C LYS A 218 19.60 3.85 -17.49
N LEU A 219 20.03 4.27 -16.31
CA LEU A 219 21.41 4.33 -15.89
C LEU A 219 21.87 2.98 -15.31
N ALA A 220 21.06 2.40 -14.42
CA ALA A 220 21.39 1.15 -13.75
C ALA A 220 20.14 0.45 -13.21
N SER A 221 20.25 -0.86 -13.01
CA SER A 221 19.21 -1.72 -12.44
C SER A 221 19.69 -2.36 -11.14
N SER A 222 18.81 -2.52 -10.17
CA SER A 222 19.11 -3.22 -8.92
C SER A 222 19.07 -4.75 -9.08
N ASP A 223 19.47 -5.46 -8.02
CA ASP A 223 19.07 -6.84 -7.79
C ASP A 223 17.53 -6.96 -7.78
N THR A 224 17.03 -8.19 -7.98
CA THR A 224 15.59 -8.47 -7.96
C THR A 224 14.99 -8.14 -6.60
N ILE A 225 13.96 -7.31 -6.60
CA ILE A 225 13.09 -7.01 -5.47
C ILE A 225 11.97 -8.06 -5.47
N PRO A 226 11.61 -8.67 -4.33
CA PRO A 226 10.43 -9.52 -4.24
C PRO A 226 9.16 -8.81 -4.73
N GLY A 227 8.14 -9.57 -5.12
CA GLY A 227 6.87 -9.01 -5.58
C GLY A 227 6.19 -8.12 -4.53
N ILE A 228 5.23 -7.32 -4.98
CA ILE A 228 4.36 -6.53 -4.11
C ILE A 228 3.64 -7.47 -3.14
N MET A 229 3.55 -7.07 -1.88
CA MET A 229 3.03 -7.91 -0.80
C MET A 229 1.60 -7.56 -0.43
N VAL A 230 0.77 -8.58 -0.22
CA VAL A 230 -0.50 -8.47 0.48
C VAL A 230 -0.22 -8.66 1.95
N THR A 231 -0.37 -7.60 2.73
CA THR A 231 -0.01 -7.59 4.16
C THR A 231 -1.24 -7.24 4.99
N ALA A 232 -1.65 -8.14 5.87
CA ALA A 232 -2.79 -7.95 6.75
C ALA A 232 -2.37 -7.38 8.11
N SER A 233 -3.20 -6.50 8.67
CA SER A 233 -3.09 -6.10 10.07
C SER A 233 -3.18 -7.32 10.99
N SER A 234 -2.37 -7.35 12.05
CA SER A 234 -2.48 -8.39 13.11
C SER A 234 -3.85 -8.39 13.81
N LYS A 235 -4.64 -7.33 13.62
CA LYS A 235 -6.01 -7.18 14.15
C LYS A 235 -7.10 -7.68 13.21
N MET A 236 -6.77 -7.98 11.96
CA MET A 236 -7.73 -8.52 11.00
C MET A 236 -8.11 -9.95 11.38
N ASP A 237 -9.41 -10.25 11.33
CA ASP A 237 -9.97 -11.57 11.59
C ASP A 237 -9.32 -12.66 10.71
N LYS A 238 -9.00 -13.83 11.30
CA LYS A 238 -8.28 -14.90 10.59
C LYS A 238 -9.09 -15.51 9.45
N ASP A 239 -10.39 -15.69 9.62
CA ASP A 239 -11.25 -16.24 8.55
C ASP A 239 -11.32 -15.26 7.37
N LEU A 240 -11.30 -13.95 7.64
CA LEU A 240 -11.23 -12.93 6.60
C LEU A 240 -9.86 -12.89 5.92
N GLN A 241 -8.76 -13.14 6.65
CA GLN A 241 -7.43 -13.28 6.03
C GLN A 241 -7.40 -14.46 5.04
N GLU A 242 -7.95 -15.63 5.42
CA GLU A 242 -8.01 -16.80 4.53
C GLU A 242 -8.92 -16.56 3.30
N LYS A 243 -10.08 -15.92 3.48
CA LYS A 243 -10.94 -15.53 2.36
C LYS A 243 -10.24 -14.57 1.41
N LEU A 244 -9.50 -13.59 1.94
CA LEU A 244 -8.69 -12.65 1.15
C LEU A 244 -7.62 -13.39 0.36
N LYS A 245 -6.86 -14.29 1.00
CA LYS A 245 -5.84 -15.11 0.32
C LYS A 245 -6.45 -15.88 -0.84
N GLN A 246 -7.53 -16.61 -0.60
CA GLN A 246 -8.18 -17.42 -1.63
C GLN A 246 -8.71 -16.55 -2.78
N ALA A 247 -9.33 -15.40 -2.48
CA ALA A 247 -9.85 -14.48 -3.49
C ALA A 247 -8.73 -13.95 -4.40
N LEU A 248 -7.57 -13.62 -3.84
CA LEU A 248 -6.42 -13.11 -4.60
C LEU A 248 -5.67 -14.21 -5.34
N LEU A 249 -5.55 -15.43 -4.80
CA LEU A 249 -4.99 -16.59 -5.50
C LEU A 249 -5.84 -16.99 -6.71
N ASP A 250 -7.16 -16.77 -6.65
CA ASP A 250 -8.08 -17.05 -7.76
C ASP A 250 -8.25 -15.86 -8.73
N MET A 251 -7.60 -14.73 -8.47
CA MET A 251 -7.77 -13.50 -9.25
C MET A 251 -7.39 -13.67 -10.71
N ASP A 252 -6.35 -14.45 -11.01
CA ASP A 252 -5.87 -14.69 -12.38
C ASP A 252 -6.82 -15.57 -13.21
N LYS A 253 -7.80 -16.23 -12.56
CA LYS A 253 -8.89 -16.98 -13.20
C LYS A 253 -10.03 -16.06 -13.70
N ASP A 254 -10.06 -14.80 -13.23
CA ASP A 254 -10.97 -13.77 -13.71
C ASP A 254 -10.22 -12.87 -14.72
N PRO A 255 -10.52 -12.98 -16.04
CA PRO A 255 -9.79 -12.20 -17.06
C PRO A 255 -9.83 -10.69 -16.84
N LYS A 256 -10.98 -10.17 -16.35
CA LYS A 256 -11.16 -8.73 -16.10
C LYS A 256 -10.28 -8.26 -14.93
N MET A 257 -10.22 -9.04 -13.84
CA MET A 257 -9.37 -8.71 -12.70
C MET A 257 -7.90 -8.83 -13.07
N LYS A 258 -7.51 -9.89 -13.78
CA LYS A 258 -6.14 -10.06 -14.29
C LYS A 258 -5.70 -8.88 -15.16
N GLU A 259 -6.55 -8.44 -16.10
CA GLU A 259 -6.27 -7.27 -16.94
C GLU A 259 -6.10 -6.01 -16.09
N LEU A 260 -7.00 -5.76 -15.14
CA LEU A 260 -6.98 -4.59 -14.27
C LEU A 260 -5.71 -4.54 -13.41
N PHE A 261 -5.36 -5.64 -12.72
CA PHE A 261 -4.14 -5.72 -11.92
C PHE A 261 -2.88 -5.59 -12.78
N THR A 262 -2.88 -6.18 -13.97
CA THR A 262 -1.75 -6.05 -14.91
C THR A 262 -1.56 -4.61 -15.36
N LYS A 263 -2.66 -3.94 -15.73
CA LYS A 263 -2.63 -2.54 -16.18
C LYS A 263 -2.21 -1.59 -15.07
N MET A 264 -2.76 -1.76 -13.87
CA MET A 264 -2.54 -0.83 -12.76
C MET A 264 -1.23 -1.07 -12.02
N PHE A 265 -0.84 -2.31 -11.83
CA PHE A 265 0.26 -2.68 -10.92
C PHE A 265 1.31 -3.57 -11.57
N SER A 266 1.17 -3.94 -12.85
CA SER A 266 1.99 -4.97 -13.53
C SER A 266 1.94 -6.33 -12.84
N ILE A 267 0.84 -6.62 -12.11
CA ILE A 267 0.60 -7.86 -11.38
C ILE A 267 -0.23 -8.79 -12.26
N THR A 268 0.25 -10.03 -12.46
CA THR A 268 -0.43 -11.05 -13.27
C THR A 268 -1.05 -12.16 -12.44
N GLY A 269 -0.80 -12.19 -11.14
CA GLY A 269 -1.31 -13.16 -10.19
C GLY A 269 -0.65 -13.00 -8.83
N PHE A 270 -1.00 -13.87 -7.91
CA PHE A 270 -0.41 -13.93 -6.56
C PHE A 270 0.07 -15.35 -6.26
N GLU A 271 0.96 -15.48 -5.29
CA GLU A 271 1.48 -16.74 -4.77
C GLU A 271 1.81 -16.61 -3.29
N GLU A 272 2.07 -17.73 -2.62
CA GLU A 272 2.50 -17.75 -1.22
C GLU A 272 3.83 -17.00 -1.04
N VAL A 273 4.02 -16.38 0.13
CA VAL A 273 5.23 -15.61 0.44
C VAL A 273 6.42 -16.54 0.63
N ASP A 274 7.49 -16.30 -0.12
CA ASP A 274 8.80 -16.90 0.18
C ASP A 274 9.50 -16.09 1.29
N GLN A 275 9.60 -16.67 2.48
CA GLN A 275 10.25 -16.03 3.62
C GLN A 275 11.73 -15.70 3.35
N THR A 276 12.41 -16.49 2.52
CA THR A 276 13.82 -16.24 2.15
C THR A 276 13.94 -14.95 1.34
N ALA A 277 13.03 -14.73 0.38
CA ALA A 277 12.97 -13.49 -0.39
C ALA A 277 12.69 -12.28 0.51
N TYR A 278 11.85 -12.46 1.55
CA TYR A 278 11.53 -11.42 2.52
C TYR A 278 12.75 -10.99 3.34
N ASN A 279 13.58 -11.94 3.78
CA ASN A 279 14.82 -11.66 4.53
C ASN A 279 15.82 -10.82 3.72
N LYS A 280 15.89 -11.03 2.39
CA LYS A 280 16.74 -10.21 1.50
C LYS A 280 16.34 -8.72 1.49
N VAL A 281 15.09 -8.39 1.70
CA VAL A 281 14.64 -7.00 1.80
C VAL A 281 15.24 -6.34 3.05
N GLU A 282 15.22 -7.03 4.20
CA GLU A 282 15.87 -6.56 5.43
C GLU A 282 17.39 -6.42 5.27
N GLU A 283 18.05 -7.39 4.62
CA GLU A 283 19.49 -7.33 4.35
C GLU A 283 19.84 -6.12 3.49
N THR A 284 19.02 -5.82 2.48
CA THR A 284 19.23 -4.65 1.63
C THR A 284 19.08 -3.35 2.43
N ALA A 285 18.10 -3.26 3.32
CA ALA A 285 17.92 -2.10 4.19
C ALA A 285 19.11 -1.89 5.14
N LYS A 286 19.74 -2.97 5.63
CA LYS A 286 20.96 -2.91 6.45
C LYS A 286 22.14 -2.29 5.70
N VAL A 287 22.27 -2.50 4.38
CA VAL A 287 23.30 -1.85 3.57
C VAL A 287 23.19 -0.34 3.62
N MET A 288 21.95 0.15 3.73
CA MET A 288 21.61 1.58 3.84
C MET A 288 21.75 2.12 5.27
N ASN A 289 22.11 1.29 6.26
CA ASN A 289 22.05 1.62 7.68
C ASN A 289 20.68 2.10 8.14
N VAL A 290 19.60 1.64 7.51
CA VAL A 290 18.23 2.00 7.87
C VAL A 290 17.84 1.29 9.16
N ASP A 291 17.48 2.08 10.16
CA ASP A 291 16.91 1.59 11.42
C ASP A 291 15.41 1.35 11.24
N LEU A 292 15.00 0.07 11.14
CA LEU A 292 13.61 -0.31 10.86
C LEU A 292 12.60 0.17 11.91
N ASP A 293 13.06 0.43 13.14
CA ASP A 293 12.21 0.92 14.22
C ASP A 293 12.00 2.44 14.17
N LYS A 294 12.81 3.15 13.38
CA LYS A 294 12.81 4.61 13.28
C LYS A 294 12.29 5.18 11.96
N VAL A 295 12.00 4.34 10.98
CA VAL A 295 11.36 4.81 9.73
C VAL A 295 9.93 5.23 10.04
N LYS A 296 9.67 6.54 9.89
CA LYS A 296 8.38 7.19 10.13
C LYS A 296 8.07 8.19 9.02
#